data_83e71c959c94635fa575ec773de62b81
#
_entry.id   83e71c959c94635fa575ec773de62b81
#
_cell.length_a   1.000
_cell.length_b   1.000
_cell.length_c   1.000
_cell.angle_alpha   90.00
_cell.angle_beta   90.00
_cell.angle_gamma   90.00
#
_symmetry.space_group_name_H-M   'P 1'
#
loop_
_entity.id
_entity.type
_entity.pdbx_description
1 polymer ?
#
loop_
_entity_poly.entity_id
_entity_poly.type
_entity_poly.pdbx_seq_one_letter_code
_entity_poly.pdbx_strand_id
1 'polypeptide(L)'
;MLKRPIIMDVDTGVDDTLALLLVAGSDKLDLKAITTVFGNSSVEDTTKNTLKICELLKLNVPVAAGAYRPVIDPPIDYSIAPMVDIHGRDGLGNVGNRLPEPTKQVENMPAVDLMAKAVRESEEKVTIVATAPLTNIATFLMAYPDLRSKIECIALMGGAAFGGNMGFSVEANIGHDPDAAKIVFMSDVPKYMFSLDATMGCFITDDERQAIADNGGETGVWLKDCMQQYSDIYKALGGLPGAVLHDSLPVAWLLDESVVEFKHCYVDVELKGVKTRGCTVTDLANYTGKAPNTYVSMKADREKLINMHVEAVKKFK
;
A
#
# COMPACT_ATOMS: atom_id res chain seq x y z
N MET A 1 11.65 -22.74 6.29
CA MET A 1 10.19 -22.55 6.11
C MET A 1 9.95 -22.19 4.66
N LEU A 2 8.83 -22.62 4.08
CA LEU A 2 8.43 -22.13 2.76
C LEU A 2 8.16 -20.62 2.86
N LYS A 3 8.60 -19.86 1.85
CA LYS A 3 8.33 -18.43 1.80
C LYS A 3 6.86 -18.21 1.42
N ARG A 4 6.23 -17.20 2.00
CA ARG A 4 4.85 -16.81 1.69
C ARG A 4 4.80 -16.09 0.34
N PRO A 5 4.12 -16.62 -0.70
CA PRO A 5 4.03 -15.94 -1.98
C PRO A 5 3.12 -14.71 -1.88
N ILE A 6 3.63 -13.57 -2.38
CA ILE A 6 2.90 -12.31 -2.39
C ILE A 6 2.94 -11.64 -3.76
N ILE A 7 1.92 -10.85 -4.06
CA ILE A 7 1.91 -9.84 -5.12
C ILE A 7 1.70 -8.50 -4.43
N MET A 8 2.43 -7.46 -4.83
CA MET A 8 2.18 -6.09 -4.38
C MET A 8 1.51 -5.29 -5.48
N ASP A 9 0.45 -4.56 -5.13
CA ASP A 9 -0.21 -3.57 -5.99
C ASP A 9 -0.06 -2.21 -5.33
N VAL A 10 0.71 -1.32 -5.98
CA VAL A 10 1.28 -0.11 -5.38
C VAL A 10 1.05 1.12 -6.26
N ASP A 11 1.05 2.30 -5.66
CA ASP A 11 1.14 3.59 -6.35
C ASP A 11 2.38 4.38 -5.91
N THR A 12 3.52 3.75 -5.97
CA THR A 12 4.80 4.00 -5.30
C THR A 12 5.05 5.46 -4.97
N GLY A 13 4.79 5.76 -3.71
CA GLY A 13 5.16 6.96 -2.98
C GLY A 13 6.25 6.68 -1.95
N VAL A 14 6.33 7.56 -0.95
CA VAL A 14 7.33 7.47 0.13
C VAL A 14 7.07 6.25 1.03
N ASP A 15 5.84 6.01 1.43
CA ASP A 15 5.46 4.90 2.33
C ASP A 15 5.42 3.54 1.63
N ASP A 16 4.99 3.46 0.33
CA ASP A 16 5.19 2.26 -0.49
C ASP A 16 6.67 1.88 -0.59
N THR A 17 7.56 2.88 -0.71
CA THR A 17 9.02 2.64 -0.73
C THR A 17 9.48 1.92 0.54
N LEU A 18 8.94 2.29 1.69
CA LEU A 18 9.23 1.65 2.97
C LEU A 18 8.58 0.25 3.09
N ALA A 19 7.40 0.05 2.50
CA ALA A 19 6.78 -1.26 2.39
C ALA A 19 7.64 -2.22 1.54
N LEU A 20 8.13 -1.74 0.38
CA LEU A 20 9.06 -2.49 -0.48
C LEU A 20 10.40 -2.78 0.20
N LEU A 21 10.90 -1.89 1.07
CA LEU A 21 12.08 -2.14 1.90
C LEU A 21 11.86 -3.35 2.82
N LEU A 22 10.71 -3.46 3.47
CA LEU A 22 10.40 -4.62 4.33
C LEU A 22 10.36 -5.92 3.52
N VAL A 23 9.79 -5.89 2.32
CA VAL A 23 9.78 -7.05 1.42
C VAL A 23 11.19 -7.44 1.02
N ALA A 24 12.00 -6.50 0.56
CA ALA A 24 13.39 -6.73 0.13
C ALA A 24 14.29 -7.18 1.31
N GLY A 25 14.00 -6.66 2.51
CA GLY A 25 14.68 -7.02 3.75
C GLY A 25 14.31 -8.39 4.31
N SER A 26 13.27 -9.06 3.78
CA SER A 26 12.75 -10.31 4.35
C SER A 26 13.16 -11.56 3.58
N ASP A 27 13.41 -12.64 4.31
CA ASP A 27 13.57 -13.98 3.74
C ASP A 27 12.29 -14.84 3.88
N LYS A 28 11.23 -14.29 4.48
CA LYS A 28 9.95 -14.97 4.71
C LYS A 28 8.95 -14.79 3.56
N LEU A 29 9.14 -13.76 2.73
CA LEU A 29 8.25 -13.42 1.63
C LEU A 29 8.85 -13.82 0.29
N ASP A 30 8.00 -14.29 -0.62
CA ASP A 30 8.33 -14.61 -2.00
C ASP A 30 7.53 -13.67 -2.92
N LEU A 31 8.13 -12.53 -3.25
CA LEU A 31 7.51 -11.53 -4.11
C LEU A 31 7.46 -12.04 -5.55
N LYS A 32 6.25 -12.35 -6.03
CA LYS A 32 6.02 -12.90 -7.37
C LYS A 32 5.92 -11.84 -8.45
N ALA A 33 5.32 -10.70 -8.12
CA ALA A 33 5.09 -9.60 -9.05
C ALA A 33 4.82 -8.30 -8.29
N ILE A 34 5.06 -7.17 -8.95
CA ILE A 34 4.56 -5.86 -8.55
C ILE A 34 3.69 -5.33 -9.68
N THR A 35 2.51 -4.83 -9.34
CA THR A 35 1.64 -4.10 -10.25
C THR A 35 1.48 -2.68 -9.77
N THR A 36 1.34 -1.74 -10.69
CA THR A 36 1.20 -0.33 -10.36
C THR A 36 -0.16 0.21 -10.78
N VAL A 37 -0.60 1.26 -10.13
CA VAL A 37 -1.87 1.92 -10.40
C VAL A 37 -1.69 3.44 -10.18
N PHE A 38 -2.61 4.24 -10.70
CA PHE A 38 -2.72 5.66 -10.33
C PHE A 38 -3.02 5.80 -8.83
N GLY A 39 -2.75 6.96 -8.25
CA GLY A 39 -3.07 7.24 -6.85
C GLY A 39 -2.24 8.41 -6.34
N ASN A 40 -1.09 8.17 -5.74
CA ASN A 40 -0.15 9.20 -5.31
C ASN A 40 0.35 10.08 -6.47
N SER A 41 0.39 9.52 -7.69
CA SER A 41 0.69 10.21 -8.93
C SER A 41 0.04 9.48 -10.11
N SER A 42 0.36 9.90 -11.35
CA SER A 42 -0.04 9.16 -12.55
C SER A 42 0.54 7.75 -12.55
N VAL A 43 -0.12 6.80 -13.25
CA VAL A 43 0.41 5.43 -13.34
C VAL A 43 1.78 5.37 -14.00
N GLU A 44 2.09 6.29 -14.90
CA GLU A 44 3.40 6.43 -15.53
C GLU A 44 4.48 6.74 -14.48
N ASP A 45 4.21 7.71 -13.61
CA ASP A 45 5.14 8.13 -12.55
C ASP A 45 5.26 7.06 -11.47
N THR A 46 4.14 6.50 -11.00
CA THR A 46 4.17 5.42 -9.98
C THR A 46 4.90 4.20 -10.50
N THR A 47 4.74 3.85 -11.79
CA THR A 47 5.47 2.75 -12.43
C THR A 47 6.97 3.06 -12.50
N LYS A 48 7.35 4.27 -12.93
CA LYS A 48 8.75 4.71 -12.99
C LYS A 48 9.39 4.67 -11.60
N ASN A 49 8.68 5.18 -10.59
CA ASN A 49 9.13 5.16 -9.20
C ASN A 49 9.32 3.72 -8.71
N THR A 50 8.35 2.83 -8.97
CA THR A 50 8.47 1.41 -8.64
C THR A 50 9.73 0.77 -9.21
N LEU A 51 10.02 1.02 -10.49
CA LEU A 51 11.23 0.49 -11.13
C LEU A 51 12.51 1.01 -10.48
N LYS A 52 12.59 2.31 -10.17
CA LYS A 52 13.73 2.91 -9.47
C LYS A 52 13.93 2.28 -8.08
N ILE A 53 12.84 2.09 -7.33
CA ILE A 53 12.90 1.47 -6.00
C ILE A 53 13.26 -0.01 -6.09
N CYS A 54 12.77 -0.73 -7.11
CA CYS A 54 13.18 -2.11 -7.35
C CYS A 54 14.70 -2.22 -7.58
N GLU A 55 15.30 -1.30 -8.34
CA GLU A 55 16.76 -1.29 -8.55
C GLU A 55 17.51 -0.91 -7.27
N LEU A 56 17.07 0.14 -6.57
CA LEU A 56 17.65 0.54 -5.28
C LEU A 56 17.68 -0.62 -4.28
N LEU A 57 16.56 -1.34 -4.17
CA LEU A 57 16.39 -2.44 -3.22
C LEU A 57 16.74 -3.82 -3.79
N LYS A 58 17.32 -3.89 -5.01
CA LYS A 58 17.72 -5.13 -5.68
C LYS A 58 16.59 -6.16 -5.82
N LEU A 59 15.37 -5.69 -5.99
CA LEU A 59 14.19 -6.53 -6.25
C LEU A 59 14.13 -6.92 -7.72
N ASN A 60 14.39 -8.19 -8.00
CA ASN A 60 14.36 -8.71 -9.37
C ASN A 60 13.07 -9.48 -9.63
N VAL A 61 11.96 -8.76 -9.75
CA VAL A 61 10.61 -9.31 -9.98
C VAL A 61 9.94 -8.61 -11.16
N PRO A 62 9.00 -9.23 -11.89
CA PRO A 62 8.27 -8.55 -12.95
C PRO A 62 7.43 -7.39 -12.39
N VAL A 63 7.38 -6.28 -13.14
CA VAL A 63 6.59 -5.08 -12.83
C VAL A 63 5.69 -4.78 -14.03
N ALA A 64 4.39 -4.62 -13.82
CA ALA A 64 3.45 -4.25 -14.89
C ALA A 64 2.61 -3.03 -14.50
N ALA A 65 2.45 -2.10 -15.45
CA ALA A 65 1.56 -0.95 -15.30
C ALA A 65 0.09 -1.38 -15.42
N GLY A 66 -0.76 -0.83 -14.55
CA GLY A 66 -2.17 -1.12 -14.49
C GLY A 66 -3.07 0.07 -14.84
N ALA A 67 -4.13 0.23 -14.07
CA ALA A 67 -5.12 1.26 -14.33
C ALA A 67 -4.53 2.68 -14.19
N TYR A 68 -4.90 3.54 -15.13
CA TYR A 68 -4.52 4.96 -15.14
C TYR A 68 -5.65 5.87 -14.62
N ARG A 69 -6.80 5.30 -14.30
CA ARG A 69 -7.98 6.00 -13.78
C ARG A 69 -8.89 5.06 -13.00
N PRO A 70 -9.83 5.61 -12.19
CA PRO A 70 -10.90 4.84 -11.55
C PRO A 70 -11.79 4.10 -12.55
N VAL A 71 -12.51 3.09 -12.06
CA VAL A 71 -13.45 2.27 -12.88
C VAL A 71 -14.54 3.14 -13.51
N ILE A 72 -15.12 4.08 -12.77
CA ILE A 72 -16.24 4.91 -13.20
C ILE A 72 -15.85 6.38 -13.34
N ASP A 73 -15.20 6.95 -12.35
CA ASP A 73 -14.86 8.37 -12.30
C ASP A 73 -13.82 8.76 -13.35
N PRO A 74 -13.74 10.03 -13.75
CA PRO A 74 -12.72 10.51 -14.69
C PRO A 74 -11.31 10.35 -14.10
N PRO A 75 -10.26 10.38 -14.92
CA PRO A 75 -8.88 10.43 -14.44
C PRO A 75 -8.66 11.60 -13.46
N ILE A 76 -7.79 11.41 -12.48
CA ILE A 76 -7.39 12.47 -11.55
C ILE A 76 -6.55 13.50 -12.30
N ASP A 77 -6.88 14.76 -12.12
CA ASP A 77 -6.05 15.87 -12.63
C ASP A 77 -5.00 16.25 -11.57
N TYR A 78 -3.84 15.65 -11.68
CA TYR A 78 -2.73 15.89 -10.75
C TYR A 78 -2.14 17.31 -10.84
N SER A 79 -2.48 18.09 -11.88
CA SER A 79 -2.02 19.48 -11.99
C SER A 79 -2.70 20.42 -10.99
N ILE A 80 -3.86 20.03 -10.48
CA ILE A 80 -4.69 20.80 -9.53
C ILE A 80 -4.91 20.08 -8.19
N ALA A 81 -4.54 18.82 -8.08
CA ALA A 81 -4.77 18.02 -6.89
C ALA A 81 -3.79 18.40 -5.77
N PRO A 82 -4.27 18.81 -4.57
CA PRO A 82 -3.38 19.17 -3.46
C PRO A 82 -2.57 18.00 -2.92
N MET A 83 -2.92 16.77 -3.26
CA MET A 83 -2.26 15.54 -2.78
C MET A 83 -0.88 15.29 -3.39
N VAL A 84 -0.57 15.89 -4.54
CA VAL A 84 0.73 15.72 -5.23
C VAL A 84 1.92 16.15 -4.36
N ASP A 85 1.69 16.99 -3.35
CA ASP A 85 2.77 17.52 -2.52
C ASP A 85 3.11 16.65 -1.29
N ILE A 86 2.27 15.70 -0.87
CA ILE A 86 2.54 14.88 0.32
C ILE A 86 3.78 14.01 0.11
N HIS A 87 3.85 13.32 -1.02
CA HIS A 87 4.99 12.48 -1.39
C HIS A 87 6.09 13.23 -2.16
N GLY A 88 5.97 14.56 -2.31
CA GLY A 88 6.80 15.37 -3.18
C GLY A 88 6.36 15.29 -4.65
N ARG A 89 6.77 16.29 -5.46
CA ARG A 89 6.37 16.38 -6.88
C ARG A 89 6.79 15.20 -7.72
N ASP A 90 7.85 14.51 -7.32
CA ASP A 90 8.36 13.31 -7.98
C ASP A 90 7.82 12.00 -7.36
N GLY A 91 6.98 12.11 -6.32
CA GLY A 91 6.46 10.98 -5.56
C GLY A 91 7.47 10.32 -4.61
N LEU A 92 8.72 10.77 -4.58
CA LEU A 92 9.83 10.21 -3.81
C LEU A 92 10.53 11.27 -2.93
N GLY A 93 9.75 12.15 -2.31
CA GLY A 93 10.26 13.17 -1.40
C GLY A 93 11.12 14.25 -2.08
N ASN A 94 10.99 14.44 -3.39
CA ASN A 94 11.82 15.32 -4.23
C ASN A 94 13.30 14.91 -4.32
N VAL A 95 13.62 13.66 -4.03
CA VAL A 95 14.97 13.09 -4.15
C VAL A 95 15.07 11.93 -5.15
N GLY A 96 14.00 11.65 -5.88
CA GLY A 96 13.96 10.58 -6.90
C GLY A 96 14.92 10.82 -8.07
N ASN A 97 15.32 12.08 -8.32
CA ASN A 97 16.35 12.42 -9.31
C ASN A 97 17.77 12.04 -8.90
N ARG A 98 18.01 11.71 -7.64
CA ARG A 98 19.30 11.18 -7.14
C ARG A 98 19.49 9.70 -7.46
N LEU A 99 18.41 9.00 -7.80
CA LEU A 99 18.46 7.64 -8.32
C LEU A 99 18.69 7.67 -9.84
N PRO A 100 19.43 6.72 -10.39
CA PRO A 100 19.58 6.59 -11.83
C PRO A 100 18.23 6.30 -12.49
N GLU A 101 18.13 6.57 -13.80
CA GLU A 101 16.98 6.09 -14.57
C GLU A 101 16.99 4.56 -14.57
N PRO A 102 15.81 3.93 -14.40
CA PRO A 102 15.75 2.48 -14.28
C PRO A 102 16.15 1.79 -15.59
N THR A 103 16.97 0.77 -15.48
CA THR A 103 17.37 -0.08 -16.62
C THR A 103 16.36 -1.21 -16.85
N LYS A 104 15.65 -1.62 -15.80
CA LYS A 104 14.59 -2.59 -15.86
C LYS A 104 13.40 -2.04 -16.63
N GLN A 105 12.87 -2.86 -17.54
CA GLN A 105 11.68 -2.50 -18.30
C GLN A 105 10.40 -3.02 -17.63
N VAL A 106 9.31 -2.28 -17.81
CA VAL A 106 7.98 -2.73 -17.46
C VAL A 106 7.57 -3.90 -18.36
N GLU A 107 6.84 -4.88 -17.81
CA GLU A 107 6.33 -6.01 -18.57
C GLU A 107 5.37 -5.53 -19.67
N ASN A 108 5.48 -6.12 -20.85
CA ASN A 108 4.57 -5.82 -21.97
C ASN A 108 3.26 -6.62 -21.84
N MET A 109 2.61 -6.48 -20.67
CA MET A 109 1.28 -7.04 -20.39
C MET A 109 0.56 -6.18 -19.36
N PRO A 110 -0.78 -6.18 -19.34
CA PRO A 110 -1.56 -5.49 -18.30
C PRO A 110 -1.27 -6.04 -16.90
N ALA A 111 -1.33 -5.16 -15.88
CA ALA A 111 -1.14 -5.54 -14.47
C ALA A 111 -2.02 -6.73 -14.05
N VAL A 112 -3.30 -6.72 -14.46
CA VAL A 112 -4.27 -7.79 -14.13
C VAL A 112 -3.86 -9.15 -14.70
N ASP A 113 -3.25 -9.16 -15.88
CA ASP A 113 -2.76 -10.38 -16.54
C ASP A 113 -1.49 -10.87 -15.87
N LEU A 114 -0.60 -9.97 -15.42
CA LEU A 114 0.56 -10.32 -14.61
C LEU A 114 0.15 -10.92 -13.27
N MET A 115 -0.86 -10.34 -12.59
CA MET A 115 -1.44 -10.93 -11.38
C MET A 115 -1.96 -12.34 -11.65
N ALA A 116 -2.75 -12.51 -12.71
CA ALA A 116 -3.32 -13.81 -13.06
C ALA A 116 -2.25 -14.85 -13.38
N LYS A 117 -1.18 -14.45 -14.08
CA LYS A 117 -0.02 -15.30 -14.35
C LYS A 117 0.65 -15.72 -13.05
N ALA A 118 0.98 -14.77 -12.18
CA ALA A 118 1.65 -15.06 -10.91
C ALA A 118 0.83 -15.98 -9.99
N VAL A 119 -0.49 -15.78 -9.94
CA VAL A 119 -1.40 -16.66 -9.18
C VAL A 119 -1.51 -18.06 -9.78
N ARG A 120 -1.54 -18.20 -11.12
CA ARG A 120 -1.59 -19.52 -11.78
C ARG A 120 -0.31 -20.31 -11.57
N GLU A 121 0.83 -19.66 -11.64
CA GLU A 121 2.16 -20.28 -11.54
C GLU A 121 2.57 -20.58 -10.08
N SER A 122 1.86 -20.02 -9.11
CA SER A 122 2.11 -20.29 -7.70
C SER A 122 1.57 -21.66 -7.28
N GLU A 123 2.39 -22.44 -6.59
CA GLU A 123 1.99 -23.71 -5.99
C GLU A 123 1.12 -23.50 -4.74
N GLU A 124 1.42 -22.47 -3.96
CA GLU A 124 0.70 -22.08 -2.76
C GLU A 124 -0.26 -20.91 -3.07
N LYS A 125 -1.27 -20.73 -2.21
CA LYS A 125 -2.15 -19.56 -2.29
C LYS A 125 -1.36 -18.27 -2.13
N VAL A 126 -1.71 -17.27 -2.94
CA VAL A 126 -1.02 -15.98 -2.99
C VAL A 126 -1.72 -14.95 -2.12
N THR A 127 -0.98 -14.21 -1.31
CA THR A 127 -1.51 -13.01 -0.67
C THR A 127 -1.31 -11.80 -1.58
N ILE A 128 -2.37 -11.03 -1.82
CA ILE A 128 -2.28 -9.74 -2.51
C ILE A 128 -2.12 -8.66 -1.44
N VAL A 129 -1.03 -7.91 -1.50
CA VAL A 129 -0.79 -6.71 -0.68
C VAL A 129 -1.11 -5.51 -1.55
N ALA A 130 -2.19 -4.80 -1.24
CA ALA A 130 -2.65 -3.63 -1.99
C ALA A 130 -2.47 -2.38 -1.12
N THR A 131 -1.58 -1.49 -1.53
CA THR A 131 -1.27 -0.23 -0.82
C THR A 131 -1.70 1.01 -1.61
N ALA A 132 -2.61 0.82 -2.57
CA ALA A 132 -3.04 1.79 -3.57
C ALA A 132 -4.56 1.70 -3.82
N PRO A 133 -5.13 2.56 -4.68
CA PRO A 133 -6.51 2.42 -5.15
C PRO A 133 -6.80 1.02 -5.69
N LEU A 134 -7.92 0.42 -5.29
CA LEU A 134 -8.21 -1.00 -5.52
C LEU A 134 -8.66 -1.35 -6.95
N THR A 135 -8.42 -0.48 -7.92
CA THR A 135 -8.87 -0.62 -9.32
C THR A 135 -8.33 -1.88 -10.00
N ASN A 136 -7.02 -2.15 -9.85
CA ASN A 136 -6.42 -3.37 -10.39
C ASN A 136 -6.99 -4.62 -9.73
N ILE A 137 -7.15 -4.60 -8.41
CA ILE A 137 -7.67 -5.73 -7.63
C ILE A 137 -9.10 -6.06 -8.01
N ALA A 138 -9.97 -5.04 -8.08
CA ALA A 138 -11.35 -5.19 -8.52
C ALA A 138 -11.44 -5.78 -9.93
N THR A 139 -10.63 -5.25 -10.85
CA THR A 139 -10.57 -5.73 -12.24
C THR A 139 -10.09 -7.17 -12.30
N PHE A 140 -9.04 -7.53 -11.54
CA PHE A 140 -8.54 -8.90 -11.43
C PHE A 140 -9.64 -9.87 -10.94
N LEU A 141 -10.34 -9.53 -9.85
CA LEU A 141 -11.39 -10.36 -9.28
C LEU A 141 -12.57 -10.57 -10.22
N MET A 142 -12.87 -9.58 -11.08
CA MET A 142 -13.92 -9.69 -12.09
C MET A 142 -13.48 -10.47 -13.33
N ALA A 143 -12.25 -10.24 -13.80
CA ALA A 143 -11.74 -10.86 -15.02
C ALA A 143 -11.35 -12.33 -14.83
N TYR A 144 -10.90 -12.69 -13.62
CA TYR A 144 -10.39 -14.03 -13.29
C TYR A 144 -11.10 -14.64 -12.07
N PRO A 145 -12.42 -14.84 -12.11
CA PRO A 145 -13.18 -15.36 -10.96
C PRO A 145 -12.75 -16.77 -10.54
N ASP A 146 -12.22 -17.57 -11.47
CA ASP A 146 -11.68 -18.91 -11.24
C ASP A 146 -10.40 -18.90 -10.37
N LEU A 147 -9.67 -17.80 -10.32
CA LEU A 147 -8.45 -17.68 -9.53
C LEU A 147 -8.69 -17.21 -8.09
N ARG A 148 -9.88 -16.74 -7.74
CA ARG A 148 -10.20 -16.27 -6.38
C ARG A 148 -9.87 -17.30 -5.30
N SER A 149 -10.14 -18.57 -5.57
CA SER A 149 -9.85 -19.67 -4.63
C SER A 149 -8.36 -19.90 -4.38
N LYS A 150 -7.48 -19.38 -5.25
CA LYS A 150 -6.03 -19.40 -5.11
C LYS A 150 -5.47 -18.18 -4.38
N ILE A 151 -6.31 -17.21 -4.02
CA ILE A 151 -5.92 -16.09 -3.18
C ILE A 151 -6.09 -16.49 -1.72
N GLU A 152 -5.04 -16.33 -0.93
CA GLU A 152 -5.09 -16.55 0.52
C GLU A 152 -5.90 -15.45 1.21
N CYS A 153 -5.51 -14.20 0.93
CA CYS A 153 -6.24 -13.01 1.37
C CYS A 153 -5.78 -11.77 0.57
N ILE A 154 -6.55 -10.70 0.70
CA ILE A 154 -6.17 -9.35 0.28
C ILE A 154 -5.83 -8.58 1.56
N ALA A 155 -4.56 -8.22 1.73
CA ALA A 155 -4.06 -7.34 2.79
C ALA A 155 -3.99 -5.93 2.21
N LEU A 156 -5.03 -5.12 2.43
CA LEU A 156 -5.14 -3.79 1.84
C LEU A 156 -4.86 -2.68 2.86
N MET A 157 -4.00 -1.71 2.52
CA MET A 157 -3.95 -0.43 3.21
C MET A 157 -5.05 0.46 2.64
N GLY A 158 -5.96 0.88 3.49
CA GLY A 158 -7.07 1.75 3.08
C GLY A 158 -8.21 1.77 4.07
N GLY A 159 -9.08 2.75 3.91
CA GLY A 159 -10.25 2.93 4.73
C GLY A 159 -9.99 3.40 6.15
N ALA A 160 -11.09 3.69 6.84
CA ALA A 160 -11.10 4.10 8.24
C ALA A 160 -12.43 3.68 8.88
N ALA A 161 -12.40 3.25 10.14
CA ALA A 161 -13.61 3.11 10.95
C ALA A 161 -14.04 4.47 11.52
N PHE A 162 -13.06 5.36 11.77
CA PHE A 162 -13.29 6.71 12.29
C PHE A 162 -12.48 7.74 11.50
N GLY A 163 -13.15 8.73 10.91
CA GLY A 163 -12.49 9.82 10.17
C GLY A 163 -12.04 9.48 8.76
N GLY A 164 -11.00 10.16 8.30
CA GLY A 164 -10.42 10.05 6.97
C GLY A 164 -9.21 10.98 6.82
N ASN A 165 -8.51 10.89 5.70
CA ASN A 165 -7.41 11.78 5.30
C ASN A 165 -7.67 12.45 3.94
N MET A 166 -8.75 12.06 3.26
CA MET A 166 -9.25 12.69 2.03
C MET A 166 -10.66 13.25 2.30
N GLY A 167 -10.76 14.50 2.73
CA GLY A 167 -12.01 15.11 3.14
C GLY A 167 -12.45 14.72 4.56
N PHE A 168 -13.76 14.54 4.80
CA PHE A 168 -14.32 14.40 6.16
C PHE A 168 -14.21 12.98 6.74
N SER A 169 -14.38 11.95 5.91
CA SER A 169 -14.55 10.57 6.37
C SER A 169 -14.09 9.54 5.35
N VAL A 170 -13.26 9.96 4.40
CA VAL A 170 -12.79 9.11 3.31
C VAL A 170 -11.28 8.95 3.44
N GLU A 171 -10.80 7.73 3.34
CA GLU A 171 -9.39 7.44 3.22
C GLU A 171 -8.99 7.46 1.73
N ALA A 172 -7.78 7.89 1.43
CA ALA A 172 -7.33 8.22 0.08
C ALA A 172 -7.43 7.05 -0.91
N ASN A 173 -6.92 5.87 -0.58
CA ASN A 173 -6.94 4.71 -1.48
C ASN A 173 -8.37 4.27 -1.82
N ILE A 174 -9.27 4.29 -0.85
CA ILE A 174 -10.68 4.00 -1.06
C ILE A 174 -11.37 5.14 -1.82
N GLY A 175 -11.02 6.39 -1.48
CA GLY A 175 -11.60 7.58 -2.09
C GLY A 175 -11.24 7.78 -3.55
N HIS A 176 -10.07 7.31 -3.97
CA HIS A 176 -9.64 7.37 -5.36
C HIS A 176 -10.45 6.46 -6.29
N ASP A 177 -10.94 5.30 -5.79
CA ASP A 177 -11.86 4.44 -6.55
C ASP A 177 -12.85 3.71 -5.62
N PRO A 178 -13.91 4.40 -5.18
CA PRO A 178 -14.92 3.81 -4.29
C PRO A 178 -15.65 2.61 -4.90
N ASP A 179 -15.84 2.60 -6.21
CA ASP A 179 -16.53 1.52 -6.91
C ASP A 179 -15.67 0.24 -6.94
N ALA A 180 -14.37 0.38 -7.22
CA ALA A 180 -13.44 -0.72 -7.12
C ALA A 180 -13.35 -1.26 -5.68
N ALA A 181 -13.26 -0.37 -4.70
CA ALA A 181 -13.27 -0.73 -3.29
C ALA A 181 -14.53 -1.52 -2.93
N LYS A 182 -15.71 -1.07 -3.36
CA LYS A 182 -16.97 -1.78 -3.15
C LYS A 182 -16.93 -3.20 -3.72
N ILE A 183 -16.40 -3.38 -4.93
CA ILE A 183 -16.27 -4.71 -5.57
C ILE A 183 -15.38 -5.60 -4.71
N VAL A 184 -14.25 -5.09 -4.24
CA VAL A 184 -13.31 -5.85 -3.41
C VAL A 184 -13.94 -6.23 -2.08
N PHE A 185 -14.56 -5.28 -1.35
CA PHE A 185 -15.19 -5.56 -0.06
C PHE A 185 -16.35 -6.56 -0.15
N MET A 186 -17.07 -6.58 -1.28
CA MET A 186 -18.17 -7.53 -1.50
C MET A 186 -17.73 -8.87 -2.08
N SER A 187 -16.44 -9.05 -2.40
CA SER A 187 -15.91 -10.33 -2.88
C SER A 187 -15.90 -11.38 -1.77
N ASP A 188 -15.79 -12.65 -2.16
CA ASP A 188 -15.67 -13.81 -1.28
C ASP A 188 -14.25 -14.09 -0.78
N VAL A 189 -13.24 -13.34 -1.29
CA VAL A 189 -11.85 -13.48 -0.86
C VAL A 189 -11.69 -12.89 0.56
N PRO A 190 -10.97 -13.55 1.50
CA PRO A 190 -10.68 -12.98 2.82
C PRO A 190 -9.94 -11.64 2.72
N LYS A 191 -10.34 -10.66 3.54
CA LYS A 191 -9.78 -9.29 3.53
C LYS A 191 -9.31 -8.86 4.90
N TYR A 192 -8.11 -8.27 4.91
CA TYR A 192 -7.51 -7.59 6.05
C TYR A 192 -7.33 -6.12 5.67
N MET A 193 -8.11 -5.24 6.27
CA MET A 193 -8.10 -3.80 6.05
C MET A 193 -7.20 -3.15 7.09
N PHE A 194 -6.08 -2.60 6.64
CA PHE A 194 -5.16 -1.81 7.45
C PHE A 194 -5.61 -0.35 7.39
N SER A 195 -6.53 -0.02 8.27
CA SER A 195 -7.23 1.26 8.31
C SER A 195 -6.39 2.37 8.93
N LEU A 196 -6.78 3.63 8.69
CA LEU A 196 -6.17 4.79 9.33
C LEU A 196 -6.18 4.70 10.86
N ASP A 197 -7.17 3.99 11.44
CA ASP A 197 -7.30 3.82 12.90
C ASP A 197 -6.06 3.16 13.53
N ALA A 198 -5.38 2.30 12.78
CA ALA A 198 -4.11 1.69 13.20
C ALA A 198 -2.90 2.40 12.60
N THR A 199 -2.95 2.74 11.29
CA THR A 199 -1.77 3.22 10.58
C THR A 199 -1.33 4.62 11.00
N MET A 200 -2.26 5.51 11.41
CA MET A 200 -1.91 6.84 11.92
C MET A 200 -1.02 6.81 13.16
N GLY A 201 -1.04 5.72 13.93
CA GLY A 201 -0.12 5.48 15.04
C GLY A 201 1.26 4.99 14.63
N CYS A 202 1.45 4.62 13.36
CA CYS A 202 2.68 4.02 12.83
C CYS A 202 3.63 5.08 12.23
N PHE A 203 4.02 6.06 13.01
CA PHE A 203 4.96 7.11 12.55
C PHE A 203 6.41 6.76 12.89
N ILE A 204 7.35 7.29 12.10
CA ILE A 204 8.79 7.22 12.33
C ILE A 204 9.33 8.62 12.64
N THR A 205 9.99 8.78 13.78
CA THR A 205 10.59 10.04 14.22
C THR A 205 11.87 10.38 13.46
N ASP A 206 12.40 11.58 13.65
CA ASP A 206 13.66 11.99 13.02
C ASP A 206 14.85 11.15 13.49
N ASP A 207 14.91 10.81 14.79
CA ASP A 207 15.96 9.96 15.35
C ASP A 207 15.90 8.54 14.77
N GLU A 208 14.69 7.99 14.60
CA GLU A 208 14.49 6.66 14.01
C GLU A 208 14.79 6.67 12.50
N ARG A 209 14.47 7.76 11.77
CA ARG A 209 14.91 7.94 10.39
C ARG A 209 16.44 8.03 10.29
N GLN A 210 17.08 8.67 11.25
CA GLN A 210 18.55 8.69 11.34
C GLN A 210 19.11 7.29 11.57
N ALA A 211 18.45 6.47 12.42
CA ALA A 211 18.85 5.08 12.62
C ALA A 211 18.76 4.24 11.32
N ILE A 212 17.79 4.50 10.43
CA ILE A 212 17.75 3.89 9.09
C ILE A 212 18.97 4.30 8.27
N ALA A 213 19.34 5.59 8.27
CA ALA A 213 20.52 6.08 7.55
C ALA A 213 21.82 5.44 8.07
N ASP A 214 21.98 5.37 9.39
CA ASP A 214 23.19 4.84 10.03
C ASP A 214 23.41 3.33 9.78
N ASN A 215 22.31 2.61 9.56
CA ASN A 215 22.33 1.15 9.37
C ASN A 215 22.29 0.68 7.90
N GLY A 216 21.83 1.53 6.96
CA GLY A 216 21.53 1.15 5.58
C GLY A 216 22.53 1.65 4.52
N GLY A 217 23.68 2.20 4.91
CA GLY A 217 24.66 2.75 3.96
C GLY A 217 24.04 3.85 3.07
N GLU A 218 24.42 3.90 1.80
CA GLU A 218 23.87 4.89 0.85
C GLU A 218 22.36 4.78 0.65
N THR A 219 21.85 3.55 0.63
CA THR A 219 20.40 3.28 0.56
C THR A 219 19.68 3.84 1.77
N GLY A 220 20.18 3.63 2.98
CA GLY A 220 19.60 4.16 4.21
C GLY A 220 19.62 5.69 4.26
N VAL A 221 20.69 6.33 3.80
CA VAL A 221 20.78 7.80 3.68
C VAL A 221 19.73 8.30 2.70
N TRP A 222 19.59 7.68 1.53
CA TRP A 222 18.61 8.07 0.55
C TRP A 222 17.17 7.92 1.09
N LEU A 223 16.85 6.81 1.76
CA LEU A 223 15.54 6.56 2.38
C LEU A 223 15.21 7.63 3.43
N LYS A 224 16.17 7.99 4.29
CA LYS A 224 15.98 9.07 5.26
C LYS A 224 15.60 10.39 4.58
N ASP A 225 16.32 10.76 3.52
CA ASP A 225 16.08 12.00 2.79
C ASP A 225 14.74 11.96 2.03
N CYS A 226 14.36 10.81 1.48
CA CYS A 226 13.06 10.57 0.84
C CYS A 226 11.89 10.83 1.81
N MET A 227 12.03 10.44 3.07
CA MET A 227 11.02 10.67 4.10
C MET A 227 10.98 12.11 4.64
N GLN A 228 11.92 13.01 4.28
CA GLN A 228 12.03 14.31 4.93
C GLN A 228 10.79 15.19 4.73
N GLN A 229 10.42 15.47 3.47
CA GLN A 229 9.25 16.29 3.17
C GLN A 229 7.96 15.68 3.71
N TYR A 230 7.79 14.36 3.54
CA TYR A 230 6.66 13.60 4.02
C TYR A 230 6.50 13.76 5.55
N SER A 231 7.59 13.64 6.30
CA SER A 231 7.62 13.88 7.75
C SER A 231 7.25 15.33 8.11
N ASP A 232 7.79 16.31 7.40
CA ASP A 232 7.54 17.72 7.68
C ASP A 232 6.06 18.09 7.48
N ILE A 233 5.41 17.50 6.47
CA ILE A 233 3.99 17.70 6.21
C ILE A 233 3.14 17.07 7.33
N TYR A 234 3.43 15.84 7.76
CA TYR A 234 2.69 15.22 8.87
C TYR A 234 2.86 15.98 10.20
N LYS A 235 4.05 16.53 10.45
CA LYS A 235 4.29 17.40 11.61
C LYS A 235 3.46 18.69 11.52
N ALA A 236 3.43 19.32 10.35
CA ALA A 236 2.74 20.60 10.14
C ALA A 236 1.21 20.48 10.15
N LEU A 237 0.67 19.46 9.48
CA LEU A 237 -0.79 19.30 9.31
C LEU A 237 -1.45 18.49 10.44
N GLY A 238 -0.78 17.47 10.95
CA GLY A 238 -1.35 16.54 11.92
C GLY A 238 -0.78 16.62 13.32
N GLY A 239 0.26 17.43 13.55
CA GLY A 239 0.99 17.48 14.84
C GLY A 239 1.65 16.15 15.20
N LEU A 240 1.86 15.27 14.21
CA LEU A 240 2.50 13.97 14.41
C LEU A 240 4.03 14.14 14.53
N PRO A 241 4.73 13.27 15.28
CA PRO A 241 6.16 13.43 15.52
C PRO A 241 7.05 13.10 14.30
N GLY A 242 6.49 12.61 13.19
CA GLY A 242 7.27 12.20 12.03
C GLY A 242 6.44 11.66 10.87
N ALA A 243 7.09 10.96 9.94
CA ALA A 243 6.48 10.35 8.77
C ALA A 243 5.61 9.15 9.15
N VAL A 244 4.42 9.03 8.58
CA VAL A 244 3.53 7.88 8.85
C VAL A 244 3.80 6.78 7.84
N LEU A 245 3.95 5.54 8.32
CA LEU A 245 4.30 4.36 7.54
C LEU A 245 3.04 3.52 7.23
N HIS A 246 2.09 4.11 6.49
CA HIS A 246 0.80 3.47 6.23
C HIS A 246 0.97 2.10 5.57
N ASP A 247 1.67 2.05 4.45
CA ASP A 247 1.77 0.89 3.55
C ASP A 247 2.69 -0.20 4.06
N SER A 248 3.54 0.14 5.02
CA SER A 248 4.41 -0.84 5.67
C SER A 248 3.65 -1.80 6.57
N LEU A 249 2.48 -1.40 7.09
CA LEU A 249 1.77 -2.18 8.11
C LEU A 249 1.25 -3.52 7.58
N PRO A 250 0.62 -3.63 6.38
CA PRO A 250 0.24 -4.93 5.81
C PRO A 250 1.44 -5.86 5.58
N VAL A 251 2.59 -5.33 5.15
CA VAL A 251 3.81 -6.15 4.98
C VAL A 251 4.36 -6.61 6.32
N ALA A 252 4.44 -5.71 7.30
CA ALA A 252 4.91 -6.04 8.66
C ALA A 252 4.05 -7.13 9.30
N TRP A 253 2.72 -7.09 9.12
CA TRP A 253 1.81 -8.13 9.59
C TRP A 253 2.09 -9.49 8.94
N LEU A 254 2.42 -9.54 7.67
CA LEU A 254 2.81 -10.80 7.00
C LEU A 254 4.11 -11.38 7.56
N LEU A 255 4.99 -10.54 8.12
CA LEU A 255 6.24 -10.95 8.75
C LEU A 255 6.05 -11.40 10.21
N ASP A 256 5.15 -10.73 10.93
CA ASP A 256 4.76 -11.03 12.31
C ASP A 256 3.31 -10.58 12.56
N GLU A 257 2.39 -11.54 12.62
CA GLU A 257 0.96 -11.27 12.79
C GLU A 257 0.64 -10.54 14.10
N SER A 258 1.53 -10.63 15.10
CA SER A 258 1.36 -9.96 16.41
C SER A 258 1.54 -8.43 16.36
N VAL A 259 1.92 -7.87 15.20
CA VAL A 259 2.06 -6.41 15.02
C VAL A 259 0.71 -5.69 14.99
N VAL A 260 -0.38 -6.39 14.64
CA VAL A 260 -1.70 -5.77 14.43
C VAL A 260 -2.80 -6.51 15.19
N GLU A 261 -3.65 -5.74 15.87
CA GLU A 261 -4.90 -6.23 16.44
C GLU A 261 -6.06 -5.93 15.48
N PHE A 262 -6.83 -6.98 15.14
CA PHE A 262 -7.97 -6.85 14.23
C PHE A 262 -9.31 -7.06 14.93
N LYS A 263 -10.35 -6.41 14.37
CA LYS A 263 -11.74 -6.71 14.63
C LYS A 263 -12.41 -7.24 13.37
N HIS A 264 -12.99 -8.44 13.44
CA HIS A 264 -13.76 -9.01 12.33
C HIS A 264 -15.17 -8.43 12.36
N CYS A 265 -15.55 -7.67 11.33
CA CYS A 265 -16.85 -7.01 11.24
C CYS A 265 -17.32 -6.89 9.78
N TYR A 266 -18.57 -6.48 9.59
CA TYR A 266 -19.06 -6.12 8.27
C TYR A 266 -18.54 -4.74 7.87
N VAL A 267 -17.98 -4.65 6.67
CA VAL A 267 -17.55 -3.39 6.05
C VAL A 267 -18.24 -3.22 4.72
N ASP A 268 -18.72 -2.02 4.47
CA ASP A 268 -19.28 -1.58 3.20
C ASP A 268 -18.64 -0.28 2.73
N VAL A 269 -18.84 0.11 1.48
CA VAL A 269 -18.36 1.38 0.92
C VAL A 269 -19.57 2.23 0.50
N GLU A 270 -19.62 3.47 0.97
CA GLU A 270 -20.66 4.43 0.59
C GLU A 270 -20.40 4.97 -0.82
N LEU A 271 -21.36 4.77 -1.73
CA LEU A 271 -21.24 5.19 -3.14
C LEU A 271 -22.14 6.35 -3.55
N LYS A 272 -23.14 6.70 -2.74
CA LYS A 272 -24.21 7.64 -3.13
C LYS A 272 -24.17 8.99 -2.42
N GLY A 273 -23.52 9.04 -1.27
CA GLY A 273 -23.46 10.26 -0.44
C GLY A 273 -22.57 11.31 -1.07
N VAL A 274 -23.10 12.53 -1.25
CA VAL A 274 -22.37 13.66 -1.85
C VAL A 274 -21.10 14.02 -1.08
N LYS A 275 -21.07 13.81 0.24
CA LYS A 275 -19.94 14.13 1.12
C LYS A 275 -19.24 12.89 1.70
N THR A 276 -19.80 11.72 1.48
CA THR A 276 -19.37 10.47 2.10
C THR A 276 -19.08 9.36 1.09
N ARG A 277 -19.16 9.65 -0.22
CA ARG A 277 -18.75 8.72 -1.26
C ARG A 277 -17.29 8.30 -1.03
N GLY A 278 -17.04 7.01 -0.94
CA GLY A 278 -15.75 6.44 -0.60
C GLY A 278 -15.53 6.20 0.92
N CYS A 279 -16.48 6.58 1.77
CA CYS A 279 -16.39 6.24 3.19
C CYS A 279 -16.54 4.71 3.38
N THR A 280 -15.65 4.11 4.13
CA THR A 280 -15.80 2.74 4.61
C THR A 280 -16.73 2.71 5.82
N VAL A 281 -17.89 2.09 5.65
CA VAL A 281 -18.92 1.95 6.71
C VAL A 281 -18.64 0.66 7.47
N THR A 282 -17.97 0.75 8.61
CA THR A 282 -17.57 -0.37 9.45
C THR A 282 -18.60 -0.64 10.56
N ASP A 283 -19.20 -1.83 10.56
CA ASP A 283 -20.18 -2.22 11.58
C ASP A 283 -19.49 -2.87 12.79
N LEU A 284 -18.78 -2.06 13.54
CA LEU A 284 -18.02 -2.51 14.72
C LEU A 284 -18.91 -3.07 15.84
N ALA A 285 -20.15 -2.65 15.90
CA ALA A 285 -21.10 -3.04 16.96
C ALA A 285 -22.13 -4.08 16.50
N ASN A 286 -22.04 -4.55 15.25
CA ASN A 286 -22.97 -5.49 14.64
C ASN A 286 -24.42 -5.00 14.64
N TYR A 287 -24.62 -3.70 14.37
CA TYR A 287 -25.96 -3.11 14.29
C TYR A 287 -26.78 -3.65 13.11
N THR A 288 -26.10 -4.01 12.01
CA THR A 288 -26.79 -4.49 10.80
C THR A 288 -27.16 -5.96 10.88
N GLY A 289 -26.54 -6.73 11.77
CA GLY A 289 -26.69 -8.18 11.84
C GLY A 289 -26.13 -8.93 10.61
N LYS A 290 -25.42 -8.23 9.71
CA LYS A 290 -24.79 -8.85 8.55
C LYS A 290 -23.55 -9.66 8.97
N ALA A 291 -23.32 -10.75 8.27
CA ALA A 291 -22.11 -11.56 8.49
C ALA A 291 -20.86 -10.70 8.28
N PRO A 292 -19.86 -10.78 9.18
CA PRO A 292 -18.57 -10.14 9.00
C PRO A 292 -17.92 -10.56 7.68
N ASN A 293 -17.29 -9.59 6.99
CA ASN A 293 -16.62 -9.83 5.70
C ASN A 293 -15.18 -9.34 5.68
N THR A 294 -14.71 -8.63 6.71
CA THR A 294 -13.41 -7.97 6.72
C THR A 294 -12.82 -7.95 8.14
N TYR A 295 -11.52 -8.22 8.24
CA TYR A 295 -10.73 -7.98 9.45
C TYR A 295 -10.20 -6.54 9.40
N VAL A 296 -10.66 -5.68 10.29
CA VAL A 296 -10.31 -4.25 10.36
C VAL A 296 -9.24 -4.04 11.42
N SER A 297 -8.11 -3.46 11.06
CA SER A 297 -7.04 -3.14 12.01
C SER A 297 -7.48 -2.02 12.96
N MET A 298 -7.35 -2.27 14.25
CA MET A 298 -7.76 -1.32 15.30
C MET A 298 -6.57 -0.73 16.03
N LYS A 299 -5.45 -1.44 16.04
CA LYS A 299 -4.22 -1.03 16.74
C LYS A 299 -3.02 -1.71 16.11
N ALA A 300 -1.90 -1.01 16.09
CA ALA A 300 -0.61 -1.54 15.65
C ALA A 300 0.46 -1.37 16.73
N ASP A 301 1.41 -2.30 16.76
CA ASP A 301 2.64 -2.20 17.54
C ASP A 301 3.69 -1.41 16.75
N ARG A 302 3.69 -0.09 16.97
CA ARG A 302 4.60 0.85 16.31
C ARG A 302 6.07 0.49 16.53
N GLU A 303 6.44 0.09 17.73
CA GLU A 303 7.84 -0.19 18.06
C GLU A 303 8.37 -1.39 17.27
N LYS A 304 7.58 -2.46 17.18
CA LYS A 304 7.92 -3.60 16.31
C LYS A 304 8.06 -3.18 14.85
N LEU A 305 7.12 -2.38 14.35
CA LEU A 305 7.15 -1.91 12.96
C LEU A 305 8.44 -1.14 12.67
N ILE A 306 8.83 -0.19 13.51
CA ILE A 306 10.06 0.59 13.35
C ILE A 306 11.29 -0.31 13.40
N ASN A 307 11.35 -1.22 14.37
CA ASN A 307 12.46 -2.17 14.49
C ASN A 307 12.61 -3.04 13.23
N MET A 308 11.49 -3.47 12.61
CA MET A 308 11.52 -4.21 11.34
C MET A 308 12.19 -3.40 10.22
N HIS A 309 11.93 -2.09 10.11
CA HIS A 309 12.57 -1.24 9.10
C HIS A 309 14.07 -1.09 9.35
N VAL A 310 14.47 -0.86 10.61
CA VAL A 310 15.89 -0.76 10.97
C VAL A 310 16.63 -2.07 10.70
N GLU A 311 15.99 -3.21 10.95
CA GLU A 311 16.60 -4.52 10.61
C GLU A 311 16.63 -4.76 9.09
N ALA A 312 15.56 -4.43 8.37
CA ALA A 312 15.47 -4.62 6.94
C ALA A 312 16.55 -3.83 6.17
N VAL A 313 16.79 -2.57 6.58
CA VAL A 313 17.76 -1.71 5.88
C VAL A 313 19.20 -2.19 6.01
N LYS A 314 19.54 -2.98 7.03
CA LYS A 314 20.91 -3.54 7.24
C LYS A 314 21.39 -4.41 6.06
N LYS A 315 20.46 -4.98 5.28
CA LYS A 315 20.81 -5.77 4.08
C LYS A 315 21.41 -4.92 2.95
N PHE A 316 21.33 -3.61 3.04
CA PHE A 316 21.77 -2.66 2.01
C PHE A 316 23.03 -1.86 2.43
N LYS A 317 23.65 -2.24 3.55
CA LYS A 317 24.87 -1.61 4.09
C LYS A 317 26.10 -1.90 3.26
#